data_a9d92b6ee74f27c8d05a57b717ff96b0
#
_entry.id   a9d92b6ee74f27c8d05a57b717ff96b0
#
_cell.length_a   1.000
_cell.length_b   1.000
_cell.length_c   1.000
_cell.angle_alpha   90.00
_cell.angle_beta   90.00
_cell.angle_gamma   90.00
#
_symmetry.space_group_name_H-M   'P 1'
#
loop_
_entity.id
_entity.type
_entity.pdbx_description
1 polymer ?
#
loop_
_entity_poly.entity_id
_entity_poly.type
_entity_poly.pdbx_seq_one_letter_code
_entity_poly.pdbx_strand_id
1 'polypeptide(L)'
;SSTVNTRVQNVIDRSKNSKVAKEKRKLQDLVIEFEKISRNTKNEADEKKLYQELKTVKAKITNQKRIVLKKLNLSNVSNFSEEITLDDIQQTLTEDQGIISYFIDPFYLYVFSITKEGTKFKKIKTTNKKIKSNIKDLLNTVKIDNSNKIKNFNFEGSNQLYNLIFKPIEETIKNKKDLIIVPHKALMSL
;
A
#
# COMPACT_ATOMS: atom_id res chain seq x y z
N SER A 1 -6.01 -4.84 1.67
CA SER A 1 -6.70 -4.20 2.84
C SER A 1 -7.94 -3.37 2.44
N SER A 2 -8.04 -2.85 1.18
CA SER A 2 -9.21 -2.07 0.76
C SER A 2 -10.52 -2.87 0.77
N THR A 3 -10.50 -4.13 0.38
CA THR A 3 -11.70 -4.98 0.23
C THR A 3 -12.36 -5.32 1.57
N VAL A 4 -11.57 -5.56 2.61
CA VAL A 4 -12.09 -5.88 3.96
C VAL A 4 -12.69 -4.62 4.60
N ASN A 5 -12.01 -3.48 4.50
CA ASN A 5 -12.54 -2.20 4.97
C ASN A 5 -13.84 -1.82 4.28
N THR A 6 -13.96 -2.11 2.98
CA THR A 6 -15.20 -1.89 2.21
C THR A 6 -16.32 -2.80 2.68
N ARG A 7 -16.06 -4.07 3.00
CA ARG A 7 -17.07 -5.00 3.53
C ARG A 7 -17.59 -4.58 4.90
N VAL A 8 -16.69 -4.22 5.81
CA VAL A 8 -17.06 -3.72 7.15
C VAL A 8 -17.88 -2.44 7.03
N GLN A 9 -17.47 -1.51 6.17
CA GLN A 9 -18.19 -0.28 5.92
C GLN A 9 -19.61 -0.56 5.38
N ASN A 10 -19.74 -1.46 4.40
CA ASN A 10 -21.05 -1.86 3.86
C ASN A 10 -21.98 -2.48 4.91
N VAL A 11 -21.46 -3.28 5.84
CA VAL A 11 -22.24 -3.85 6.96
C VAL A 11 -22.72 -2.75 7.89
N ILE A 12 -21.85 -1.80 8.23
CA ILE A 12 -22.20 -0.63 9.05
C ILE A 12 -23.28 0.20 8.37
N ASP A 13 -23.12 0.51 7.08
CA ASP A 13 -24.00 1.39 6.33
C ASP A 13 -25.39 0.77 6.12
N ARG A 14 -25.46 -0.54 5.86
CA ARG A 14 -26.72 -1.28 5.68
C ARG A 14 -27.49 -1.52 6.97
N SER A 15 -26.87 -1.37 8.12
CA SER A 15 -27.53 -1.57 9.40
C SER A 15 -28.59 -0.49 9.64
N LYS A 16 -29.87 -0.87 9.68
CA LYS A 16 -31.00 0.00 10.02
C LYS A 16 -31.22 0.12 11.54
N ASN A 17 -30.28 -0.35 12.37
CA ASN A 17 -30.45 -0.36 13.82
C ASN A 17 -30.33 1.06 14.38
N SER A 18 -31.43 1.57 14.91
CA SER A 18 -31.52 2.91 15.51
C SER A 18 -30.61 3.10 16.71
N LYS A 19 -30.27 2.02 17.44
CA LYS A 19 -29.35 2.07 18.59
C LYS A 19 -27.91 2.49 18.23
N VAL A 20 -27.53 2.36 16.97
CA VAL A 20 -26.20 2.75 16.50
C VAL A 20 -26.21 4.01 15.63
N ALA A 21 -27.37 4.61 15.40
CA ALA A 21 -27.50 5.78 14.51
C ALA A 21 -26.58 6.95 14.93
N LYS A 22 -26.49 7.24 16.24
CA LYS A 22 -25.60 8.28 16.79
C LYS A 22 -24.11 7.98 16.52
N GLU A 23 -23.71 6.73 16.70
CA GLU A 23 -22.32 6.31 16.49
C GLU A 23 -21.96 6.26 15.01
N LYS A 24 -22.90 5.93 14.13
CA LYS A 24 -22.73 6.00 12.67
C LYS A 24 -22.51 7.43 12.20
N ARG A 25 -23.28 8.40 12.73
CA ARG A 25 -23.06 9.83 12.42
C ARG A 25 -21.67 10.29 12.81
N LYS A 26 -21.22 9.97 14.03
CA LYS A 26 -19.85 10.27 14.47
C LYS A 26 -18.78 9.68 13.54
N LEU A 27 -19.00 8.46 13.05
CA LEU A 27 -18.10 7.85 12.08
C LEU A 27 -18.08 8.60 10.76
N GLN A 28 -19.25 9.03 10.25
CA GLN A 28 -19.35 9.83 9.03
C GLN A 28 -18.65 11.18 9.17
N ASP A 29 -18.83 11.86 10.30
CA ASP A 29 -18.16 13.15 10.58
C ASP A 29 -16.65 13.01 10.57
N LEU A 30 -16.10 11.94 11.17
CA LEU A 30 -14.67 11.64 11.16
C LEU A 30 -14.13 11.33 9.76
N VAL A 31 -14.91 10.65 8.93
CA VAL A 31 -14.53 10.37 7.53
C VAL A 31 -14.49 11.68 6.72
N ILE A 32 -15.48 12.56 6.92
CA ILE A 32 -15.50 13.89 6.27
C ILE A 32 -14.30 14.74 6.73
N GLU A 33 -13.98 14.70 8.03
CA GLU A 33 -12.80 15.39 8.59
C GLU A 33 -11.51 14.86 7.93
N PHE A 34 -11.35 13.55 7.83
CA PHE A 34 -10.20 12.92 7.17
C PHE A 34 -10.07 13.37 5.70
N GLU A 35 -11.17 13.39 4.96
CA GLU A 35 -11.18 13.84 3.56
C GLU A 35 -10.82 15.32 3.42
N LYS A 36 -11.33 16.18 4.32
CA LYS A 36 -10.98 17.61 4.32
C LYS A 36 -9.48 17.82 4.54
N ILE A 37 -8.91 17.14 5.53
CA ILE A 37 -7.48 17.23 5.84
C ILE A 37 -6.66 16.72 4.65
N SER A 38 -7.03 15.58 4.06
CA SER A 38 -6.29 14.99 2.94
C SER A 38 -6.30 15.82 1.65
N ARG A 39 -7.32 16.68 1.46
CA ARG A 39 -7.40 17.61 0.31
C ARG A 39 -6.57 18.88 0.47
N ASN A 40 -6.21 19.25 1.69
CA ASN A 40 -5.49 20.49 1.99
C ASN A 40 -3.97 20.41 1.78
N THR A 41 -3.48 19.36 1.13
CA THR A 41 -2.04 19.13 0.90
C THR A 41 -1.51 20.06 -0.19
N LYS A 42 -1.15 21.29 0.14
CA LYS A 42 -0.62 22.25 -0.86
C LYS A 42 0.85 22.68 -0.64
N ASN A 43 1.47 22.44 0.52
CA ASN A 43 2.83 22.90 0.82
C ASN A 43 3.67 21.85 1.54
N GLU A 44 4.91 21.67 1.10
CA GLU A 44 5.88 20.71 1.69
C GLU A 44 6.24 21.00 3.16
N ALA A 45 6.18 22.25 3.61
CA ALA A 45 6.49 22.66 4.99
C ALA A 45 5.51 22.08 6.03
N ASP A 46 4.27 21.79 5.61
CA ASP A 46 3.20 21.30 6.47
C ASP A 46 3.06 19.77 6.46
N GLU A 47 3.85 19.04 5.66
CA GLU A 47 3.70 17.58 5.48
C GLU A 47 3.75 16.80 6.80
N LYS A 48 4.67 17.14 7.70
CA LYS A 48 4.83 16.42 8.97
C LYS A 48 3.63 16.62 9.89
N LYS A 49 3.13 17.84 9.97
CA LYS A 49 1.96 18.21 10.77
C LYS A 49 0.71 17.54 10.20
N LEU A 50 0.52 17.66 8.89
CA LEU A 50 -0.56 17.01 8.16
C LEU A 50 -0.56 15.49 8.35
N TYR A 51 0.59 14.84 8.27
CA TYR A 51 0.72 13.41 8.51
C TYR A 51 0.27 13.02 9.93
N GLN A 52 0.64 13.80 10.94
CA GLN A 52 0.22 13.54 12.32
C GLN A 52 -1.29 13.77 12.50
N GLU A 53 -1.86 14.78 11.87
CA GLU A 53 -3.31 15.02 11.88
C GLU A 53 -4.06 13.88 11.22
N LEU A 54 -3.65 13.45 10.02
CA LEU A 54 -4.25 12.30 9.32
C LEU A 54 -4.14 11.01 10.13
N LYS A 55 -2.99 10.76 10.76
CA LYS A 55 -2.79 9.60 11.63
C LYS A 55 -3.75 9.62 12.82
N THR A 56 -3.92 10.78 13.44
CA THR A 56 -4.82 10.97 14.59
C THR A 56 -6.28 10.72 14.21
N VAL A 57 -6.73 11.30 13.09
CA VAL A 57 -8.11 11.12 12.63
C VAL A 57 -8.35 9.67 12.19
N LYS A 58 -7.39 9.03 11.53
CA LYS A 58 -7.46 7.61 11.17
C LYS A 58 -7.63 6.70 12.39
N ALA A 59 -6.89 6.98 13.48
CA ALA A 59 -7.04 6.24 14.73
C ALA A 59 -8.44 6.42 15.35
N LYS A 60 -9.00 7.65 15.32
CA LYS A 60 -10.37 7.94 15.77
C LYS A 60 -11.41 7.17 14.94
N ILE A 61 -11.25 7.12 13.61
CA ILE A 61 -12.12 6.36 12.69
C ILE A 61 -12.09 4.88 13.06
N THR A 62 -10.91 4.30 13.25
CA THR A 62 -10.75 2.88 13.61
C THR A 62 -11.45 2.57 14.93
N ASN A 63 -11.24 3.39 15.95
CA ASN A 63 -11.90 3.22 17.25
C ASN A 63 -13.43 3.37 17.14
N GLN A 64 -13.93 4.34 16.39
CA GLN A 64 -15.36 4.55 16.20
C GLN A 64 -16.01 3.39 15.44
N LYS A 65 -15.35 2.81 14.43
CA LYS A 65 -15.80 1.58 13.75
C LYS A 65 -15.96 0.43 14.73
N ARG A 66 -14.99 0.23 15.64
CA ARG A 66 -15.04 -0.81 16.67
C ARG A 66 -16.26 -0.63 17.60
N ILE A 67 -16.54 0.61 18.01
CA ILE A 67 -17.71 0.93 18.85
C ILE A 67 -19.01 0.57 18.14
N VAL A 68 -19.14 0.93 16.86
CA VAL A 68 -20.33 0.59 16.05
C VAL A 68 -20.50 -0.91 15.93
N LEU A 69 -19.44 -1.65 15.59
CA LEU A 69 -19.49 -3.11 15.46
C LEU A 69 -19.84 -3.80 16.77
N LYS A 70 -19.28 -3.34 17.89
CA LYS A 70 -19.64 -3.86 19.23
C LYS A 70 -21.12 -3.65 19.55
N LYS A 71 -21.66 -2.48 19.25
CA LYS A 71 -23.10 -2.18 19.47
C LYS A 71 -24.04 -2.95 18.53
N LEU A 72 -23.54 -3.42 17.41
CA LEU A 72 -24.27 -4.30 16.48
C LEU A 72 -24.19 -5.78 16.85
N ASN A 73 -23.54 -6.13 17.96
CA ASN A 73 -23.20 -7.52 18.34
C ASN A 73 -22.40 -8.28 17.27
N LEU A 74 -21.66 -7.52 16.45
CA LEU A 74 -20.78 -8.04 15.41
C LEU A 74 -19.30 -8.02 15.85
N SER A 75 -19.05 -8.16 17.15
CA SER A 75 -17.71 -8.16 17.72
C SER A 75 -16.81 -9.27 17.15
N ASN A 76 -17.42 -10.39 16.71
CA ASN A 76 -16.67 -11.43 16.00
C ASN A 76 -16.21 -11.01 14.59
N VAL A 77 -16.81 -9.94 14.03
CA VAL A 77 -16.34 -9.32 12.77
C VAL A 77 -15.20 -8.34 13.04
N SER A 78 -15.03 -7.90 14.30
CA SER A 78 -13.93 -7.01 14.70
C SER A 78 -12.55 -7.71 14.71
N ASN A 79 -12.51 -9.05 14.71
CA ASN A 79 -11.28 -9.81 14.51
C ASN A 79 -10.68 -9.61 13.11
N PHE A 80 -11.43 -9.02 12.16
CA PHE A 80 -10.89 -8.54 10.88
C PHE A 80 -10.20 -7.16 10.97
N SER A 81 -10.19 -6.53 12.14
CA SER A 81 -9.52 -5.24 12.41
C SER A 81 -8.36 -5.37 13.39
N GLU A 82 -7.90 -6.57 13.73
CA GLU A 82 -6.54 -6.72 14.24
C GLU A 82 -5.64 -6.16 13.14
N GLU A 83 -5.03 -5.02 13.42
CA GLU A 83 -4.00 -4.48 12.54
C GLU A 83 -2.95 -5.58 12.47
N ILE A 84 -2.88 -6.26 11.33
CA ILE A 84 -1.80 -7.19 11.05
C ILE A 84 -0.53 -6.37 11.21
N THR A 85 0.22 -6.69 12.24
CA THR A 85 1.47 -6.01 12.53
C THR A 85 2.57 -6.53 11.62
N LEU A 86 3.65 -5.80 11.54
CA LEU A 86 4.83 -6.26 10.81
C LEU A 86 5.38 -7.56 11.40
N ASP A 87 5.33 -7.69 12.73
CA ASP A 87 5.76 -8.88 13.44
C ASP A 87 4.90 -10.10 13.08
N ASP A 88 3.59 -9.93 12.95
CA ASP A 88 2.69 -11.01 12.51
C ASP A 88 3.07 -11.50 11.11
N ILE A 89 3.38 -10.58 10.19
CA ILE A 89 3.84 -10.93 8.84
C ILE A 89 5.18 -11.70 8.91
N GLN A 90 6.14 -11.21 9.69
CA GLN A 90 7.45 -11.82 9.80
C GLN A 90 7.40 -13.24 10.39
N GLN A 91 6.52 -13.48 11.36
CA GLN A 91 6.30 -14.81 11.95
C GLN A 91 5.73 -15.83 10.96
N THR A 92 5.02 -15.39 9.92
CA THR A 92 4.48 -16.30 8.89
C THR A 92 5.51 -16.67 7.83
N LEU A 93 6.65 -15.94 7.72
CA LEU A 93 7.68 -16.20 6.72
C LEU A 93 8.63 -17.31 7.17
N THR A 94 9.03 -18.14 6.21
CA THR A 94 10.17 -19.06 6.38
C THR A 94 11.49 -18.31 6.17
N GLU A 95 12.62 -18.96 6.48
CA GLU A 95 13.96 -18.38 6.29
C GLU A 95 14.28 -18.11 4.81
N ASP A 96 13.73 -18.92 3.91
CA ASP A 96 13.91 -18.80 2.46
C ASP A 96 12.97 -17.79 1.78
N GLN A 97 12.00 -17.23 2.53
CA GLN A 97 10.98 -16.32 1.99
C GLN A 97 11.26 -14.85 2.27
N GLY A 98 10.86 -14.01 1.32
CA GLY A 98 10.86 -12.56 1.47
C GLY A 98 9.66 -11.91 0.79
N ILE A 99 9.22 -10.78 1.33
CA ILE A 99 8.19 -9.94 0.73
C ILE A 99 8.82 -8.65 0.28
N ILE A 100 8.52 -8.23 -0.94
CA ILE A 100 8.85 -6.91 -1.46
C ILE A 100 7.55 -6.16 -1.69
N SER A 101 7.33 -5.07 -1.00
CA SER A 101 6.15 -4.23 -1.16
C SER A 101 6.53 -2.85 -1.66
N TYR A 102 5.79 -2.37 -2.65
CA TYR A 102 5.99 -1.06 -3.24
C TYR A 102 4.82 -0.14 -2.95
N PHE A 103 5.14 1.14 -2.72
CA PHE A 103 4.15 2.20 -2.67
C PHE A 103 4.67 3.41 -3.45
N ILE A 104 3.87 3.95 -4.35
CA ILE A 104 4.22 5.10 -5.19
C ILE A 104 3.27 6.25 -4.85
N ASP A 105 3.82 7.35 -4.35
CA ASP A 105 3.14 8.63 -4.23
C ASP A 105 3.46 9.54 -5.45
N PRO A 106 3.02 10.79 -5.51
CA PRO A 106 3.35 11.68 -6.63
C PRO A 106 4.84 11.95 -6.82
N PHE A 107 5.66 11.87 -5.76
CA PHE A 107 7.06 12.32 -5.76
C PHE A 107 8.06 11.21 -5.43
N TYR A 108 7.62 10.12 -4.79
CA TYR A 108 8.50 9.09 -4.26
C TYR A 108 7.99 7.68 -4.55
N LEU A 109 8.94 6.79 -4.71
CA LEU A 109 8.77 5.35 -4.62
C LEU A 109 9.25 4.90 -3.24
N TYR A 110 8.41 4.19 -2.53
CA TYR A 110 8.74 3.53 -1.28
C TYR A 110 8.87 2.05 -1.53
N VAL A 111 9.99 1.48 -1.13
CA VAL A 111 10.29 0.05 -1.26
C VAL A 111 10.48 -0.53 0.12
N PHE A 112 9.70 -1.54 0.44
CA PHE A 112 9.80 -2.31 1.67
C PHE A 112 10.26 -3.73 1.33
N SER A 113 11.26 -4.22 2.02
CA SER A 113 11.57 -5.65 2.06
C SER A 113 11.34 -6.18 3.47
N ILE A 114 10.60 -7.28 3.57
CA ILE A 114 10.25 -7.93 4.83
C ILE A 114 10.74 -9.37 4.74
N THR A 115 11.57 -9.77 5.67
CA THR A 115 12.06 -11.13 5.82
C THR A 115 11.85 -11.57 7.27
N LYS A 116 12.04 -12.84 7.56
CA LYS A 116 11.96 -13.35 8.93
C LYS A 116 12.93 -12.63 9.87
N GLU A 117 14.10 -12.25 9.37
CA GLU A 117 15.18 -11.64 10.16
C GLU A 117 14.99 -10.13 10.34
N GLY A 118 14.18 -9.49 9.50
CA GLY A 118 14.01 -8.04 9.63
C GLY A 118 13.32 -7.37 8.45
N THR A 119 13.22 -6.06 8.54
CA THR A 119 12.60 -5.22 7.53
C THR A 119 13.55 -4.11 7.10
N LYS A 120 13.61 -3.84 5.80
CA LYS A 120 14.33 -2.68 5.24
C LYS A 120 13.37 -1.79 4.48
N PHE A 121 13.58 -0.51 4.59
CA PHE A 121 12.77 0.52 3.94
C PHE A 121 13.68 1.48 3.16
N LYS A 122 13.25 1.82 1.94
CA LYS A 122 13.89 2.84 1.12
C LYS A 122 12.86 3.78 0.53
N LYS A 123 13.16 5.09 0.61
CA LYS A 123 12.42 6.18 -0.04
C LYS A 123 13.27 6.71 -1.20
N ILE A 124 12.75 6.68 -2.42
CA ILE A 124 13.48 7.01 -3.64
C ILE A 124 12.72 8.11 -4.37
N LYS A 125 13.39 9.22 -4.66
CA LYS A 125 12.79 10.34 -5.39
C LYS A 125 12.54 9.94 -6.84
N THR A 126 11.30 9.73 -7.21
CA THR A 126 10.86 9.41 -8.58
C THR A 126 9.35 9.60 -8.70
N THR A 127 8.83 9.60 -9.90
CA THR A 127 7.39 9.78 -10.15
C THR A 127 6.79 8.53 -10.81
N ASN A 128 5.50 8.30 -10.60
CA ASN A 128 4.78 7.22 -11.26
C ASN A 128 4.87 7.32 -12.79
N LYS A 129 4.89 8.56 -13.35
CA LYS A 129 5.06 8.81 -14.79
C LYS A 129 6.41 8.29 -15.30
N LYS A 130 7.50 8.57 -14.58
CA LYS A 130 8.86 8.11 -14.93
C LYS A 130 8.97 6.58 -14.89
N ILE A 131 8.44 5.97 -13.82
CA ILE A 131 8.41 4.50 -13.70
C ILE A 131 7.62 3.89 -14.86
N LYS A 132 6.43 4.42 -15.16
CA LYS A 132 5.58 3.95 -16.27
C LYS A 132 6.27 4.07 -17.62
N SER A 133 7.01 5.17 -17.87
CA SER A 133 7.79 5.33 -19.09
C SER A 133 8.87 4.24 -19.20
N ASN A 134 9.69 4.06 -18.16
CA ASN A 134 10.76 3.06 -18.17
C ASN A 134 10.21 1.64 -18.41
N ILE A 135 9.10 1.28 -17.79
CA ILE A 135 8.43 -0.01 -18.01
C ILE A 135 7.94 -0.13 -19.47
N LYS A 136 7.28 0.89 -19.99
CA LYS A 136 6.80 0.90 -21.38
C LYS A 136 7.96 0.72 -22.37
N ASP A 137 9.05 1.43 -22.15
CA ASP A 137 10.23 1.37 -23.02
C ASP A 137 10.85 -0.02 -23.00
N LEU A 138 10.93 -0.65 -21.82
CA LEU A 138 11.39 -2.04 -21.68
C LEU A 138 10.45 -3.02 -22.38
N LEU A 139 9.16 -2.96 -22.10
CA LEU A 139 8.16 -3.86 -22.67
C LEU A 139 8.07 -3.74 -24.21
N ASN A 140 8.34 -2.55 -24.77
CA ASN A 140 8.36 -2.37 -26.22
C ASN A 140 9.51 -3.12 -26.90
N THR A 141 10.57 -3.47 -26.16
CA THR A 141 11.71 -4.21 -26.71
C THR A 141 11.50 -5.73 -26.68
N VAL A 142 10.55 -6.21 -25.88
CA VAL A 142 10.21 -7.66 -25.83
C VAL A 142 9.00 -8.01 -26.68
N LYS A 143 8.35 -7.01 -27.31
CA LYS A 143 7.25 -7.27 -28.24
C LYS A 143 7.78 -7.73 -29.59
N ILE A 144 7.20 -8.79 -30.11
CA ILE A 144 7.41 -9.24 -31.49
C ILE A 144 6.71 -8.22 -32.40
N ASP A 145 7.41 -7.69 -33.39
CA ASP A 145 6.83 -6.82 -34.40
C ASP A 145 6.06 -7.64 -35.47
N ASN A 146 5.36 -6.94 -36.39
CA ASN A 146 4.59 -7.60 -37.47
C ASN A 146 5.47 -8.36 -38.46
N SER A 147 6.81 -8.24 -38.39
CA SER A 147 7.78 -8.98 -39.19
C SER A 147 8.36 -10.21 -38.48
N ASN A 148 7.79 -10.60 -37.33
CA ASN A 148 8.28 -11.68 -36.46
C ASN A 148 9.73 -11.47 -35.97
N LYS A 149 10.23 -10.25 -35.98
CA LYS A 149 11.56 -9.92 -35.45
C LYS A 149 11.45 -9.42 -34.01
N ILE A 150 12.26 -9.98 -33.13
CA ILE A 150 12.45 -9.48 -31.77
C ILE A 150 13.35 -8.25 -31.87
N LYS A 151 12.91 -7.12 -31.32
CA LYS A 151 13.77 -5.93 -31.18
C LYS A 151 14.92 -6.24 -30.24
N ASN A 152 16.04 -5.53 -30.42
CA ASN A 152 17.15 -5.63 -29.46
C ASN A 152 16.65 -5.26 -28.05
N PHE A 153 16.90 -6.16 -27.11
CA PHE A 153 16.50 -5.95 -25.72
C PHE A 153 17.18 -4.71 -25.14
N ASN A 154 16.41 -3.88 -24.45
CA ASN A 154 16.91 -2.66 -23.83
C ASN A 154 17.58 -2.99 -22.48
N PHE A 155 18.85 -3.44 -22.53
CA PHE A 155 19.64 -3.75 -21.32
C PHE A 155 19.83 -2.54 -20.41
N GLU A 156 20.01 -1.35 -20.98
CA GLU A 156 20.19 -0.13 -20.19
C GLU A 156 18.90 0.22 -19.44
N GLY A 157 17.74 0.21 -20.09
CA GLY A 157 16.44 0.44 -19.47
C GLY A 157 16.12 -0.59 -18.39
N SER A 158 16.47 -1.87 -18.64
CA SER A 158 16.33 -2.93 -17.65
C SER A 158 17.20 -2.68 -16.42
N ASN A 159 18.47 -2.30 -16.62
CA ASN A 159 19.39 -1.98 -15.53
C ASN A 159 18.94 -0.73 -14.74
N GLN A 160 18.45 0.30 -15.41
CA GLN A 160 17.90 1.48 -14.75
C GLN A 160 16.68 1.12 -13.87
N LEU A 161 15.78 0.28 -14.38
CA LEU A 161 14.62 -0.17 -13.62
C LEU A 161 15.03 -1.03 -12.43
N TYR A 162 15.96 -1.97 -12.63
CA TYR A 162 16.54 -2.79 -11.56
C TYR A 162 17.14 -1.93 -10.44
N ASN A 163 17.98 -0.94 -10.80
CA ASN A 163 18.62 -0.03 -9.85
C ASN A 163 17.61 0.82 -9.07
N LEU A 164 16.45 1.09 -9.68
CA LEU A 164 15.39 1.85 -9.05
C LEU A 164 14.55 1.02 -8.08
N ILE A 165 14.15 -0.19 -8.49
CA ILE A 165 13.14 -0.95 -7.75
C ILE A 165 13.72 -2.10 -6.91
N PHE A 166 14.87 -2.67 -7.28
CA PHE A 166 15.40 -3.89 -6.67
C PHE A 166 16.69 -3.63 -5.88
N LYS A 167 17.66 -2.97 -6.52
CA LYS A 167 18.99 -2.68 -5.94
C LYS A 167 18.96 -2.08 -4.53
N PRO A 168 18.00 -1.17 -4.20
CA PRO A 168 17.95 -0.56 -2.88
C PRO A 168 17.72 -1.53 -1.71
N ILE A 169 17.15 -2.71 -2.01
CA ILE A 169 16.79 -3.75 -1.03
C ILE A 169 17.49 -5.08 -1.28
N GLU A 170 18.32 -5.18 -2.33
CA GLU A 170 18.96 -6.42 -2.79
C GLU A 170 19.64 -7.20 -1.66
N GLU A 171 20.45 -6.51 -0.84
CA GLU A 171 21.17 -7.14 0.27
C GLU A 171 20.27 -7.86 1.28
N THR A 172 19.01 -7.44 1.40
CA THR A 172 18.07 -8.06 2.33
C THR A 172 17.44 -9.33 1.76
N ILE A 173 17.37 -9.44 0.43
CA ILE A 173 16.61 -10.49 -0.26
C ILE A 173 17.46 -11.43 -1.10
N LYS A 174 18.78 -11.14 -1.29
CA LYS A 174 19.68 -11.90 -2.17
C LYS A 174 19.79 -13.40 -1.87
N ASN A 175 19.57 -13.78 -0.60
CA ASN A 175 19.67 -15.17 -0.14
C ASN A 175 18.29 -15.84 -0.02
N LYS A 176 17.21 -15.16 -0.44
CA LYS A 176 15.85 -15.71 -0.39
C LYS A 176 15.55 -16.46 -1.69
N LYS A 177 14.94 -17.65 -1.56
CA LYS A 177 14.56 -18.48 -2.72
C LYS A 177 13.20 -18.08 -3.26
N ASP A 178 12.28 -17.68 -2.36
CA ASP A 178 10.92 -17.34 -2.71
C ASP A 178 10.64 -15.88 -2.38
N LEU A 179 10.25 -15.11 -3.38
CA LEU A 179 9.92 -13.69 -3.24
C LEU A 179 8.44 -13.44 -3.55
N ILE A 180 7.72 -12.90 -2.57
CA ILE A 180 6.35 -12.41 -2.74
C ILE A 180 6.44 -10.93 -3.09
N ILE A 181 6.02 -10.58 -4.31
CA ILE A 181 6.05 -9.19 -4.79
C ILE A 181 4.65 -8.58 -4.69
N VAL A 182 4.54 -7.45 -3.98
CA VAL A 182 3.32 -6.66 -3.86
C VAL A 182 3.50 -5.36 -4.63
N PRO A 183 3.14 -5.32 -5.92
CA PRO A 183 3.33 -4.16 -6.77
C PRO A 183 2.30 -3.06 -6.48
N HIS A 184 2.60 -1.83 -6.90
CA HIS A 184 1.69 -0.69 -6.80
C HIS A 184 1.73 0.17 -8.07
N LYS A 185 0.55 0.62 -8.55
CA LYS A 185 0.40 1.49 -9.72
C LYS A 185 1.15 0.97 -10.97
N ALA A 186 2.12 1.74 -11.49
CA ALA A 186 2.84 1.39 -12.71
C ALA A 186 3.55 0.03 -12.63
N LEU A 187 3.97 -0.41 -11.45
CA LEU A 187 4.66 -1.70 -11.26
C LEU A 187 3.72 -2.90 -11.43
N MET A 188 2.41 -2.70 -11.47
CA MET A 188 1.43 -3.77 -11.75
C MET A 188 1.45 -4.24 -13.22
N SER A 189 2.18 -3.55 -14.08
CA SER A 189 2.33 -3.88 -15.52
C SER A 189 3.68 -4.53 -15.86
N LEU A 190 4.50 -4.84 -14.88
CA LEU A 190 5.69 -5.69 -14.98
C LEU A 190 5.28 -7.15 -14.82
#